data_6352ba07e79302e2ad388ff98e9f69be
#
_entry.id   6352ba07e79302e2ad388ff98e9f69be
#
_cell.length_a   1.000
_cell.length_b   1.000
_cell.length_c   1.000
_cell.angle_alpha   90.00
_cell.angle_beta   90.00
_cell.angle_gamma   90.00
#
_symmetry.space_group_name_H-M   'P 1'
#
loop_
_entity.id
_entity.type
_entity.pdbx_description
1 polymer ?
#
loop_
_entity_poly.entity_id
_entity_poly.type
_entity_poly.pdbx_seq_one_letter_code
_entity_poly.pdbx_strand_id
1 'polypeptide(L)'
;GLIAAFFAYLIGLPVLRLKSDYLAIATLGFAEILRAIFQWQTLGKVTNGANILKGYPTFADFNITNASGKVLFRLSAVVPILLAGICIFLIVLLINSSYGRAFKAIRDDEIAAEAMGVNLAKHKSLSFVISSFFAGVSGALFAMFATTVQAKVFTSAMTYEILLIVVIGGIGSVSGSCIASFLYIACSEWWLRFLDNEAYIGSFKVPLLRNGFRMVVFSIIIMIVVLFFRKGIMGERELPDLFRKRAKKAKKNVVEEGEADE
;
A
#
# COMPACT_ATOMS: atom_id res chain seq x y z
N GLY A 1 9.64 6.46 10.28
CA GLY A 1 9.98 6.81 8.89
C GLY A 1 11.46 7.10 8.68
N LEU A 2 12.07 7.99 9.49
CA LEU A 2 13.50 8.31 9.38
C LEU A 2 14.40 7.11 9.65
N ILE A 3 14.07 6.30 10.64
CA ILE A 3 14.81 5.06 10.95
C ILE A 3 14.71 4.08 9.77
N ALA A 4 13.53 3.89 9.20
CA ALA A 4 13.34 3.04 8.02
C ALA A 4 14.13 3.55 6.81
N ALA A 5 14.14 4.86 6.56
CA ALA A 5 14.90 5.50 5.50
C ALA A 5 16.42 5.32 5.70
N PHE A 6 16.92 5.42 6.93
CA PHE A 6 18.33 5.21 7.25
C PHE A 6 18.77 3.77 6.94
N PHE A 7 18.02 2.78 7.42
CA PHE A 7 18.31 1.37 7.10
C PHE A 7 18.17 1.07 5.62
N ALA A 8 17.17 1.65 4.96
CA ALA A 8 17.00 1.52 3.52
C ALA A 8 18.18 2.10 2.74
N TYR A 9 18.72 3.24 3.14
CA TYR A 9 19.93 3.79 2.52
C TYR A 9 21.09 2.84 2.67
N LEU A 10 21.33 2.31 3.86
CA LEU A 10 22.43 1.41 4.16
C LEU A 10 22.34 0.09 3.38
N ILE A 11 21.15 -0.50 3.29
CA ILE A 11 20.89 -1.73 2.54
C ILE A 11 20.86 -1.46 1.04
N GLY A 12 20.34 -0.31 0.62
CA GLY A 12 20.20 0.07 -0.78
C GLY A 12 21.53 0.22 -1.50
N LEU A 13 22.57 0.70 -0.81
CA LEU A 13 23.89 0.89 -1.42
C LEU A 13 24.45 -0.36 -2.12
N PRO A 14 24.51 -1.55 -1.47
CA PRO A 14 24.96 -2.77 -2.12
C PRO A 14 23.88 -3.39 -3.03
N VAL A 15 22.62 -3.35 -2.62
CA VAL A 15 21.53 -4.11 -3.26
C VAL A 15 21.11 -3.49 -4.61
N LEU A 16 21.05 -2.16 -4.70
CA LEU A 16 20.66 -1.45 -5.92
C LEU A 16 21.69 -1.54 -7.08
N ARG A 17 22.87 -2.09 -6.81
CA ARG A 17 23.86 -2.40 -7.87
C ARG A 17 23.59 -3.71 -8.58
N LEU A 18 22.69 -4.54 -8.04
CA LEU A 18 22.33 -5.82 -8.63
C LEU A 18 21.38 -5.62 -9.82
N LYS A 19 21.42 -6.56 -10.78
CA LYS A 19 20.47 -6.61 -11.88
C LYS A 19 19.05 -6.93 -11.34
N SER A 20 18.03 -6.57 -12.10
CA SER A 20 16.61 -6.61 -11.72
C SER A 20 16.17 -7.87 -10.95
N ASP A 21 16.50 -9.06 -11.46
CA ASP A 21 16.07 -10.33 -10.87
C ASP A 21 16.77 -10.62 -9.54
N TYR A 22 18.08 -10.38 -9.49
CA TYR A 22 18.87 -10.54 -8.25
C TYR A 22 18.50 -9.48 -7.20
N LEU A 23 18.06 -8.30 -7.63
CA LEU A 23 17.57 -7.26 -6.75
C LEU A 23 16.35 -7.72 -5.95
N ALA A 24 15.39 -8.36 -6.61
CA ALA A 24 14.18 -8.87 -5.96
C ALA A 24 14.51 -9.96 -4.92
N ILE A 25 15.38 -10.91 -5.28
CA ILE A 25 15.81 -11.99 -4.38
C ILE A 25 16.57 -11.42 -3.17
N ALA A 26 17.48 -10.48 -3.40
CA ALA A 26 18.28 -9.87 -2.34
C ALA A 26 17.40 -9.06 -1.37
N THR A 27 16.44 -8.28 -1.87
CA THR A 27 15.54 -7.50 -1.00
C THR A 27 14.64 -8.38 -0.14
N LEU A 28 14.12 -9.49 -0.68
CA LEU A 28 13.37 -10.48 0.09
C LEU A 28 14.25 -11.17 1.14
N GLY A 29 15.49 -11.54 0.78
CA GLY A 29 16.44 -12.09 1.74
C GLY A 29 16.76 -11.12 2.89
N PHE A 30 16.99 -9.85 2.59
CA PHE A 30 17.19 -8.83 3.63
C PHE A 30 15.96 -8.62 4.51
N ALA A 31 14.76 -8.68 3.95
CA ALA A 31 13.52 -8.59 4.73
C ALA A 31 13.41 -9.72 5.75
N GLU A 32 13.76 -10.97 5.36
CA GLU A 32 13.77 -12.12 6.27
C GLU A 32 14.87 -12.01 7.33
N ILE A 33 16.06 -11.49 6.97
CA ILE A 33 17.14 -11.23 7.94
C ILE A 33 16.67 -10.20 8.98
N LEU A 34 16.09 -9.08 8.55
CA LEU A 34 15.57 -8.07 9.47
C LEU A 34 14.48 -8.65 10.38
N ARG A 35 13.56 -9.45 9.82
CA ARG A 35 12.53 -10.14 10.60
C ARG A 35 13.14 -11.06 11.65
N ALA A 36 14.16 -11.83 11.32
CA ALA A 36 14.87 -12.71 12.23
C ALA A 36 15.58 -11.90 13.34
N ILE A 37 16.21 -10.76 12.99
CA ILE A 37 16.86 -9.87 13.96
C ILE A 37 15.81 -9.32 14.95
N PHE A 38 14.65 -8.87 14.49
CA PHE A 38 13.59 -8.36 15.37
C PHE A 38 12.99 -9.45 16.27
N GLN A 39 13.04 -10.72 15.87
CA GLN A 39 12.58 -11.84 16.69
C GLN A 39 13.64 -12.32 17.70
N TRP A 40 14.88 -11.84 17.60
CA TRP A 40 15.98 -12.31 18.45
C TRP A 40 15.78 -11.85 19.89
N GLN A 41 15.94 -12.78 20.83
CA GLN A 41 15.69 -12.55 22.26
C GLN A 41 16.62 -11.50 22.88
N THR A 42 17.84 -11.35 22.36
CA THR A 42 18.80 -10.35 22.87
C THR A 42 18.31 -8.91 22.66
N LEU A 43 17.55 -8.66 21.58
CA LEU A 43 16.86 -7.38 21.34
C LEU A 43 15.51 -7.27 22.08
N GLY A 44 15.14 -8.26 22.88
CA GLY A 44 13.86 -8.34 23.58
C GLY A 44 13.51 -7.14 24.46
N LYS A 45 14.52 -6.38 24.93
CA LYS A 45 14.30 -5.13 25.68
C LYS A 45 13.66 -4.02 24.82
N VAL A 46 13.84 -4.03 23.50
CA VAL A 46 13.36 -3.01 22.55
C VAL A 46 12.21 -3.55 21.71
N THR A 47 12.33 -4.76 21.16
CA THR A 47 11.37 -5.33 20.21
C THR A 47 10.39 -6.31 20.86
N ASN A 48 10.59 -6.66 22.14
CA ASN A 48 9.91 -7.77 22.82
C ASN A 48 10.12 -9.14 22.13
N GLY A 49 11.06 -9.24 21.19
CA GLY A 49 11.42 -10.45 20.48
C GLY A 49 10.24 -11.04 19.67
N ALA A 50 9.98 -12.32 19.88
CA ALA A 50 8.85 -13.02 19.23
C ALA A 50 7.49 -12.77 19.91
N ASN A 51 7.49 -12.07 21.06
CA ASN A 51 6.27 -11.80 21.83
C ASN A 51 5.54 -10.56 21.28
N ILE A 52 4.30 -10.38 21.76
CA ILE A 52 3.48 -9.23 21.40
C ILE A 52 3.98 -7.99 22.14
N LEU A 53 4.31 -6.94 21.40
CA LEU A 53 4.63 -5.63 21.94
C LEU A 53 3.32 -4.88 22.23
N LYS A 54 3.16 -4.41 23.48
CA LYS A 54 2.01 -3.64 23.96
C LYS A 54 2.51 -2.44 24.77
N GLY A 55 1.62 -1.48 25.08
CA GLY A 55 1.94 -0.37 26.00
C GLY A 55 2.58 0.84 25.34
N TYR A 56 2.46 0.99 24.02
CA TYR A 56 2.82 2.20 23.29
C TYR A 56 1.56 3.05 23.02
N PRO A 57 1.68 4.37 22.78
CA PRO A 57 0.56 5.25 22.49
C PRO A 57 -0.26 4.76 21.29
N THR A 58 -1.56 4.74 21.45
CA THR A 58 -2.53 4.31 20.41
C THR A 58 -3.38 5.48 19.96
N PHE A 59 -4.11 5.32 18.87
CA PHE A 59 -5.05 6.36 18.44
C PHE A 59 -6.17 6.62 19.44
N ALA A 60 -6.45 5.67 20.34
CA ALA A 60 -7.43 5.86 21.42
C ALA A 60 -7.03 6.99 22.40
N ASP A 61 -5.72 7.21 22.56
CA ASP A 61 -5.17 8.23 23.46
C ASP A 61 -5.39 9.66 22.92
N PHE A 62 -5.71 9.81 21.64
CA PHE A 62 -6.06 11.10 21.02
C PHE A 62 -7.51 11.50 21.22
N ASN A 63 -8.35 10.66 21.84
CA ASN A 63 -9.74 11.03 22.11
C ASN A 63 -9.81 12.11 23.18
N ILE A 64 -10.53 13.19 22.88
CA ILE A 64 -10.82 14.24 23.88
C ILE A 64 -11.95 13.74 24.78
N THR A 65 -11.58 13.37 26.02
CA THR A 65 -12.53 12.97 27.05
C THR A 65 -12.80 14.14 28.00
N ASN A 66 -14.06 14.32 28.37
CA ASN A 66 -14.44 15.31 29.39
C ASN A 66 -14.11 14.76 30.79
N ALA A 67 -14.08 15.62 31.81
CA ALA A 67 -13.84 15.25 33.22
C ALA A 67 -14.78 14.14 33.74
N SER A 68 -15.88 13.90 33.09
CA SER A 68 -16.85 12.81 33.37
C SER A 68 -16.60 11.50 32.55
N GLY A 69 -15.48 11.37 31.86
CA GLY A 69 -15.12 10.17 31.10
C GLY A 69 -15.92 9.96 29.79
N LYS A 70 -16.77 10.89 29.39
CA LYS A 70 -17.48 10.81 28.09
C LYS A 70 -16.60 11.35 26.97
N VAL A 71 -16.47 10.57 25.90
CA VAL A 71 -15.74 10.96 24.66
C VAL A 71 -16.53 12.05 23.95
N LEU A 72 -16.02 13.28 23.96
CA LEU A 72 -16.61 14.42 23.25
C LEU A 72 -16.36 14.33 21.73
N PHE A 73 -15.13 14.01 21.35
CA PHE A 73 -14.74 13.83 19.95
C PHE A 73 -13.89 12.58 19.77
N ARG A 74 -14.29 11.71 18.83
CA ARG A 74 -13.53 10.53 18.42
C ARG A 74 -12.46 10.91 17.41
N LEU A 75 -11.40 11.57 17.88
CA LEU A 75 -10.24 11.88 17.05
C LEU A 75 -9.46 10.62 16.63
N SER A 76 -9.67 9.50 17.31
CA SER A 76 -9.03 8.22 17.01
C SER A 76 -9.27 7.71 15.59
N ALA A 77 -10.36 8.08 14.93
CA ALA A 77 -10.64 7.72 13.55
C ALA A 77 -10.16 8.79 12.55
N VAL A 78 -10.25 10.08 12.94
CA VAL A 78 -9.94 11.21 12.04
C VAL A 78 -8.43 11.36 11.86
N VAL A 79 -7.66 11.25 12.94
CA VAL A 79 -6.19 11.44 12.92
C VAL A 79 -5.48 10.48 11.95
N PRO A 80 -5.71 9.15 11.98
CA PRO A 80 -5.04 8.25 11.04
C PRO A 80 -5.42 8.51 9.59
N ILE A 81 -6.69 8.83 9.30
CA ILE A 81 -7.13 9.13 7.93
C ILE A 81 -6.46 10.41 7.42
N LEU A 82 -6.38 11.45 8.26
CA LEU A 82 -5.74 12.71 7.91
C LEU A 82 -4.25 12.52 7.67
N LEU A 83 -3.54 11.80 8.54
CA LEU A 83 -2.11 11.50 8.38
C LEU A 83 -1.84 10.67 7.13
N ALA A 84 -2.64 9.63 6.87
CA ALA A 84 -2.53 8.85 5.64
C ALA A 84 -2.78 9.72 4.40
N GLY A 85 -3.79 10.60 4.44
CA GLY A 85 -4.08 11.55 3.37
C GLY A 85 -2.93 12.50 3.10
N ILE A 86 -2.28 13.03 4.14
CA ILE A 86 -1.08 13.87 4.00
C ILE A 86 0.06 13.09 3.34
N CYS A 87 0.32 11.86 3.75
CA CYS A 87 1.36 11.01 3.15
C CYS A 87 1.07 10.75 1.67
N ILE A 88 -0.16 10.41 1.31
CA ILE A 88 -0.57 10.21 -0.09
C ILE A 88 -0.40 11.50 -0.89
N PHE A 89 -0.80 12.65 -0.34
CA PHE A 89 -0.63 13.94 -0.98
C PHE A 89 0.84 14.26 -1.25
N LEU A 90 1.74 14.01 -0.29
CA LEU A 90 3.19 14.20 -0.46
C LEU A 90 3.76 13.27 -1.53
N ILE A 91 3.32 12.02 -1.60
CA ILE A 91 3.73 11.06 -2.65
C ILE A 91 3.28 11.57 -4.03
N VAL A 92 2.06 12.05 -4.16
CA VAL A 92 1.53 12.61 -5.43
C VAL A 92 2.30 13.86 -5.85
N LEU A 93 2.64 14.75 -4.92
CA LEU A 93 3.51 15.90 -5.19
C LEU A 93 4.88 15.47 -5.69
N LEU A 94 5.49 14.46 -5.06
CA LEU A 94 6.79 13.92 -5.46
C LEU A 94 6.73 13.36 -6.88
N ILE A 95 5.72 12.56 -7.21
CA ILE A 95 5.55 11.94 -8.53
C ILE A 95 5.36 12.99 -9.64
N ASN A 96 4.74 14.13 -9.31
CA ASN A 96 4.54 15.24 -10.25
C ASN A 96 5.73 16.20 -10.34
N SER A 97 6.75 16.03 -9.49
CA SER A 97 7.98 16.83 -9.47
C SER A 97 8.94 16.44 -10.59
N SER A 98 10.07 17.17 -10.70
CA SER A 98 11.17 16.82 -11.61
C SER A 98 11.78 15.46 -11.30
N TYR A 99 11.88 15.10 -10.02
CA TYR A 99 12.35 13.78 -9.60
C TYR A 99 11.39 12.67 -10.04
N GLY A 100 10.08 12.89 -9.92
CA GLY A 100 9.08 11.91 -10.37
C GLY A 100 9.12 11.69 -11.89
N ARG A 101 9.41 12.71 -12.68
CA ARG A 101 9.63 12.55 -14.12
C ARG A 101 10.87 11.69 -14.43
N ALA A 102 11.97 11.90 -13.69
CA ALA A 102 13.16 11.08 -13.82
C ALA A 102 12.89 9.62 -13.42
N PHE A 103 12.11 9.36 -12.34
CA PHE A 103 11.71 8.02 -11.94
C PHE A 103 10.88 7.31 -13.01
N LYS A 104 9.94 8.02 -13.65
CA LYS A 104 9.13 7.49 -14.75
C LYS A 104 10.00 7.16 -15.97
N ALA A 105 10.93 8.04 -16.34
CA ALA A 105 11.86 7.80 -17.44
C ALA A 105 12.72 6.56 -17.21
N ILE A 106 13.27 6.37 -16.00
CA ILE A 106 14.04 5.19 -15.62
C ILE A 106 13.19 3.91 -15.66
N ARG A 107 11.93 3.98 -15.25
CA ARG A 107 10.99 2.86 -15.30
C ARG A 107 10.71 2.42 -16.73
N ASP A 108 10.53 3.39 -17.63
CA ASP A 108 10.14 3.13 -19.01
C ASP A 108 11.32 2.58 -19.83
N ASP A 109 12.51 3.18 -19.72
CA ASP A 109 13.75 2.68 -20.31
C ASP A 109 14.98 3.22 -19.57
N GLU A 110 15.71 2.34 -18.89
CA GLU A 110 16.91 2.69 -18.12
C GLU A 110 18.05 3.20 -19.03
N ILE A 111 18.23 2.57 -20.20
CA ILE A 111 19.33 2.88 -21.12
C ILE A 111 19.09 4.26 -21.75
N ALA A 112 17.86 4.51 -22.19
CA ALA A 112 17.50 5.81 -22.75
C ALA A 112 17.58 6.93 -21.71
N ALA A 113 17.17 6.68 -20.46
CA ALA A 113 17.28 7.66 -19.39
C ALA A 113 18.73 8.02 -19.07
N GLU A 114 19.64 7.02 -19.04
CA GLU A 114 21.07 7.23 -18.83
C GLU A 114 21.71 8.02 -19.98
N ALA A 115 21.35 7.72 -21.22
CA ALA A 115 21.80 8.45 -22.42
C ALA A 115 21.37 9.93 -22.39
N MET A 116 20.24 10.24 -21.76
CA MET A 116 19.76 11.61 -21.53
C MET A 116 20.38 12.29 -20.29
N GLY A 117 21.41 11.68 -19.68
CA GLY A 117 22.16 12.24 -18.55
C GLY A 117 21.53 12.00 -17.17
N VAL A 118 20.54 11.12 -17.03
CA VAL A 118 19.96 10.77 -15.74
C VAL A 118 20.87 9.79 -15.01
N ASN A 119 21.32 10.16 -13.81
CA ASN A 119 22.13 9.27 -12.97
C ASN A 119 21.24 8.18 -12.34
N LEU A 120 21.27 6.96 -12.89
CA LEU A 120 20.46 5.83 -12.49
C LEU A 120 20.65 5.48 -11.01
N ALA A 121 21.91 5.32 -10.57
CA ALA A 121 22.21 4.89 -9.21
C ALA A 121 21.67 5.87 -8.16
N LYS A 122 21.85 7.17 -8.39
CA LYS A 122 21.34 8.23 -7.50
C LYS A 122 19.82 8.23 -7.41
N HIS A 123 19.14 8.15 -8.55
CA HIS A 123 17.67 8.22 -8.59
C HIS A 123 17.04 6.94 -8.06
N LYS A 124 17.57 5.75 -8.37
CA LYS A 124 17.11 4.48 -7.80
C LYS A 124 17.26 4.47 -6.27
N SER A 125 18.44 4.89 -5.76
CA SER A 125 18.67 4.99 -4.31
C SER A 125 17.72 5.98 -3.64
N LEU A 126 17.54 7.16 -4.23
CA LEU A 126 16.62 8.17 -3.70
C LEU A 126 15.17 7.66 -3.65
N SER A 127 14.70 7.02 -4.72
CA SER A 127 13.36 6.41 -4.78
C SER A 127 13.18 5.35 -3.69
N PHE A 128 14.18 4.48 -3.51
CA PHE A 128 14.17 3.42 -2.50
C PHE A 128 14.11 3.97 -1.07
N VAL A 129 14.91 4.99 -0.77
CA VAL A 129 14.94 5.63 0.55
C VAL A 129 13.62 6.35 0.86
N ILE A 130 13.07 7.09 -0.12
CA ILE A 130 11.81 7.81 0.07
C ILE A 130 10.64 6.83 0.23
N SER A 131 10.56 5.78 -0.56
CA SER A 131 9.51 4.76 -0.42
C SER A 131 9.58 4.06 0.93
N SER A 132 10.79 3.75 1.40
CA SER A 132 11.02 3.16 2.72
C SER A 132 10.66 4.11 3.87
N PHE A 133 10.86 5.41 3.70
CA PHE A 133 10.37 6.41 4.67
C PHE A 133 8.85 6.33 4.83
N PHE A 134 8.10 6.35 3.72
CA PHE A 134 6.65 6.24 3.76
C PHE A 134 6.17 4.87 4.26
N ALA A 135 6.88 3.79 3.93
CA ALA A 135 6.60 2.47 4.48
C ALA A 135 6.78 2.44 6.01
N GLY A 136 7.84 3.07 6.54
CA GLY A 136 8.05 3.20 7.98
C GLY A 136 6.95 4.02 8.67
N VAL A 137 6.51 5.12 8.07
CA VAL A 137 5.37 5.91 8.58
C VAL A 137 4.09 5.07 8.56
N SER A 138 3.81 4.36 7.47
CA SER A 138 2.65 3.47 7.34
C SER A 138 2.67 2.37 8.41
N GLY A 139 3.84 1.76 8.65
CA GLY A 139 4.00 0.76 9.71
C GLY A 139 3.71 1.32 11.11
N ALA A 140 4.12 2.56 11.40
CA ALA A 140 3.80 3.22 12.67
C ALA A 140 2.30 3.49 12.80
N LEU A 141 1.64 3.98 11.74
CA LEU A 141 0.18 4.18 11.73
C LEU A 141 -0.57 2.86 11.93
N PHE A 142 -0.11 1.80 11.28
CA PHE A 142 -0.68 0.46 11.44
C PHE A 142 -0.51 -0.04 12.88
N ALA A 143 0.67 0.14 13.49
CA ALA A 143 0.92 -0.23 14.88
C ALA A 143 -0.04 0.48 15.85
N MET A 144 -0.20 1.81 15.70
CA MET A 144 -1.12 2.60 16.52
C MET A 144 -2.59 2.20 16.34
N PHE A 145 -2.97 1.74 15.15
CA PHE A 145 -4.31 1.23 14.86
C PHE A 145 -4.53 -0.17 15.46
N ALA A 146 -3.57 -1.07 15.25
CA ALA A 146 -3.67 -2.47 15.68
C ALA A 146 -3.54 -2.65 17.21
N THR A 147 -3.05 -1.63 17.94
CA THR A 147 -2.83 -1.63 19.41
C THR A 147 -1.84 -2.68 19.91
N THR A 148 -1.46 -3.62 19.05
CA THR A 148 -0.49 -4.68 19.34
C THR A 148 0.34 -4.96 18.11
N VAL A 149 1.66 -5.13 18.26
CA VAL A 149 2.57 -5.47 17.18
C VAL A 149 3.38 -6.71 17.54
N GLN A 150 3.54 -7.57 16.56
CA GLN A 150 4.36 -8.76 16.69
C GLN A 150 5.23 -8.92 15.44
N ALA A 151 6.54 -9.12 15.62
CA ALA A 151 7.48 -9.27 14.51
C ALA A 151 7.15 -10.47 13.60
N LYS A 152 6.50 -11.51 14.16
CA LYS A 152 6.10 -12.72 13.44
C LYS A 152 5.05 -12.46 12.33
N VAL A 153 4.28 -11.39 12.42
CA VAL A 153 3.23 -11.06 11.43
C VAL A 153 3.82 -10.52 10.12
N PHE A 154 4.98 -9.87 10.19
CA PHE A 154 5.64 -9.30 9.02
C PHE A 154 6.37 -10.38 8.21
N THR A 155 5.62 -11.16 7.46
CA THR A 155 6.11 -12.26 6.63
C THR A 155 6.22 -11.85 5.16
N SER A 156 6.97 -12.63 4.37
CA SER A 156 7.00 -12.48 2.91
C SER A 156 5.60 -12.60 2.29
N ALA A 157 4.70 -13.39 2.88
CA ALA A 157 3.30 -13.50 2.43
C ALA A 157 2.59 -12.14 2.47
N MET A 158 2.74 -11.35 3.54
CA MET A 158 2.20 -10.00 3.63
C MET A 158 2.76 -9.07 2.54
N THR A 159 4.04 -9.22 2.19
CA THR A 159 4.65 -8.47 1.08
C THR A 159 3.98 -8.80 -0.25
N TYR A 160 3.70 -10.08 -0.51
CA TYR A 160 2.98 -10.49 -1.73
C TYR A 160 1.54 -9.99 -1.75
N GLU A 161 0.84 -9.95 -0.62
CA GLU A 161 -0.50 -9.36 -0.53
C GLU A 161 -0.50 -7.87 -0.90
N ILE A 162 0.45 -7.11 -0.34
CA ILE A 162 0.59 -5.68 -0.68
C ILE A 162 0.94 -5.49 -2.17
N LEU A 163 1.86 -6.30 -2.70
CA LEU A 163 2.21 -6.28 -4.12
C LEU A 163 0.99 -6.56 -5.00
N LEU A 164 0.19 -7.54 -4.62
CA LEU A 164 -1.04 -7.91 -5.33
C LEU A 164 -2.05 -6.76 -5.35
N ILE A 165 -2.25 -6.07 -4.24
CA ILE A 165 -3.12 -4.89 -4.17
C ILE A 165 -2.64 -3.80 -5.15
N VAL A 166 -1.33 -3.55 -5.20
CA VAL A 166 -0.74 -2.56 -6.11
C VAL A 166 -0.92 -2.97 -7.57
N VAL A 167 -0.74 -4.26 -7.89
CA VAL A 167 -0.94 -4.79 -9.26
C VAL A 167 -2.39 -4.65 -9.69
N ILE A 168 -3.35 -4.98 -8.82
CA ILE A 168 -4.79 -4.80 -9.08
C ILE A 168 -5.13 -3.33 -9.28
N GLY A 169 -4.55 -2.43 -8.50
CA GLY A 169 -4.75 -0.98 -8.64
C GLY A 169 -4.20 -0.40 -9.93
N GLY A 170 -3.07 -0.95 -10.37
CA GLY A 170 -2.25 -0.49 -11.49
C GLY A 170 -0.92 0.08 -11.02
N ILE A 171 0.19 -0.52 -11.45
CA ILE A 171 1.57 -0.22 -11.00
C ILE A 171 1.97 1.25 -11.22
N GLY A 172 1.31 1.96 -12.14
CA GLY A 172 1.59 3.37 -12.45
C GLY A 172 0.69 4.38 -11.76
N SER A 173 -0.29 3.97 -10.93
CA SER A 173 -1.31 4.84 -10.37
C SER A 173 -1.40 4.74 -8.85
N VAL A 174 -1.16 5.86 -8.16
CA VAL A 174 -1.33 5.97 -6.70
C VAL A 174 -2.82 5.91 -6.33
N SER A 175 -3.66 6.64 -7.07
CA SER A 175 -5.10 6.60 -6.85
C SER A 175 -5.70 5.21 -7.11
N GLY A 176 -5.18 4.49 -8.12
CA GLY A 176 -5.53 3.10 -8.39
C GLY A 176 -5.22 2.17 -7.22
N SER A 177 -4.02 2.30 -6.64
CA SER A 177 -3.60 1.51 -5.48
C SER A 177 -4.46 1.80 -4.24
N CYS A 178 -4.86 3.06 -4.01
CA CYS A 178 -5.75 3.42 -2.91
C CYS A 178 -7.15 2.79 -3.07
N ILE A 179 -7.71 2.85 -4.28
CA ILE A 179 -9.02 2.23 -4.57
C ILE A 179 -8.94 0.71 -4.43
N ALA A 180 -7.87 0.10 -4.95
CA ALA A 180 -7.67 -1.34 -4.86
C ALA A 180 -7.52 -1.80 -3.41
N SER A 181 -6.81 -1.05 -2.55
CA SER A 181 -6.70 -1.34 -1.12
C SER A 181 -8.07 -1.35 -0.43
N PHE A 182 -8.89 -0.35 -0.73
CA PHE A 182 -10.24 -0.29 -0.18
C PHE A 182 -11.11 -1.45 -0.67
N LEU A 183 -11.09 -1.75 -1.97
CA LEU A 183 -11.84 -2.87 -2.56
C LEU A 183 -11.36 -4.21 -2.02
N TYR A 184 -10.04 -4.40 -1.86
CA TYR A 184 -9.45 -5.61 -1.31
C TYR A 184 -9.97 -5.88 0.10
N ILE A 185 -9.92 -4.89 1.00
CA ILE A 185 -10.40 -5.01 2.37
C ILE A 185 -11.93 -5.18 2.40
N ALA A 186 -12.67 -4.43 1.58
CA ALA A 186 -14.12 -4.56 1.50
C ALA A 186 -14.55 -5.96 1.01
N CYS A 187 -13.87 -6.50 0.00
CA CYS A 187 -14.12 -7.86 -0.46
C CYS A 187 -13.76 -8.89 0.59
N SER A 188 -12.56 -8.80 1.18
CA SER A 188 -12.08 -9.84 2.10
C SER A 188 -12.83 -9.83 3.42
N GLU A 189 -13.18 -8.64 3.98
CA GLU A 189 -13.72 -8.53 5.34
C GLU A 189 -15.23 -8.33 5.39
N TRP A 190 -15.84 -7.70 4.38
CA TRP A 190 -17.26 -7.40 4.39
C TRP A 190 -18.07 -8.34 3.49
N TRP A 191 -17.78 -8.36 2.20
CA TRP A 191 -18.60 -9.08 1.24
C TRP A 191 -18.50 -10.59 1.38
N LEU A 192 -17.31 -11.13 1.64
CA LEU A 192 -17.10 -12.56 1.75
C LEU A 192 -17.26 -13.09 3.17
N ARG A 193 -17.50 -12.22 4.16
CA ARG A 193 -17.67 -12.65 5.56
C ARG A 193 -18.86 -13.57 5.77
N PHE A 194 -19.90 -13.45 4.96
CA PHE A 194 -21.07 -14.35 5.05
C PHE A 194 -20.72 -15.80 4.71
N LEU A 195 -19.64 -16.06 3.94
CA LEU A 195 -19.20 -17.40 3.58
C LEU A 195 -18.52 -18.16 4.75
N ASP A 196 -18.08 -17.45 5.78
CA ASP A 196 -17.51 -18.07 6.98
C ASP A 196 -18.61 -18.50 7.99
N ASN A 197 -19.85 -18.07 7.78
CA ASN A 197 -20.96 -18.48 8.62
C ASN A 197 -21.50 -19.84 8.13
N GLU A 198 -21.65 -20.81 9.08
CA GLU A 198 -22.29 -22.07 8.78
C GLU A 198 -23.76 -21.81 8.38
N ALA A 199 -24.09 -21.97 7.11
CA ALA A 199 -25.45 -21.86 6.63
C ALA A 199 -26.12 -23.23 6.62
N TYR A 200 -27.24 -23.35 7.32
CA TYR A 200 -28.12 -24.50 7.28
C TYR A 200 -29.29 -24.20 6.33
N ILE A 201 -29.41 -24.97 5.28
CA ILE A 201 -30.60 -24.96 4.41
C ILE A 201 -31.51 -26.13 4.89
N GLY A 202 -32.42 -25.84 5.81
CA GLY A 202 -33.22 -26.86 6.47
C GLY A 202 -32.38 -27.77 7.38
N SER A 203 -32.50 -29.08 7.20
CA SER A 203 -31.70 -30.07 7.92
C SER A 203 -30.35 -30.41 7.26
N PHE A 204 -30.04 -29.79 6.13
CA PHE A 204 -28.79 -30.06 5.38
C PHE A 204 -27.73 -29.00 5.72
N LYS A 205 -26.62 -29.47 6.31
CA LYS A 205 -25.41 -28.65 6.50
C LYS A 205 -24.71 -28.52 5.15
N VAL A 206 -24.57 -27.31 4.63
CA VAL A 206 -23.82 -27.10 3.37
C VAL A 206 -22.34 -27.35 3.64
N PRO A 207 -21.73 -28.43 3.10
CA PRO A 207 -20.39 -28.85 3.50
C PRO A 207 -19.27 -27.91 3.03
N LEU A 208 -19.58 -26.98 2.10
CA LEU A 208 -18.63 -26.01 1.57
C LEU A 208 -18.55 -24.70 2.39
N LEU A 209 -19.60 -24.32 3.12
CA LEU A 209 -19.60 -23.13 3.99
C LEU A 209 -18.96 -23.49 5.34
N ARG A 210 -17.64 -23.40 5.40
CA ARG A 210 -16.81 -23.69 6.57
C ARG A 210 -15.79 -22.57 6.78
N ASN A 211 -15.34 -22.38 8.02
CA ASN A 211 -14.26 -21.44 8.34
C ASN A 211 -13.07 -21.61 7.40
N GLY A 212 -12.74 -20.54 6.64
CA GLY A 212 -11.65 -20.53 5.66
C GLY A 212 -12.10 -20.68 4.19
N PHE A 213 -13.36 -21.03 3.90
CA PHE A 213 -13.85 -21.08 2.52
C PHE A 213 -13.83 -19.69 1.86
N ARG A 214 -14.01 -18.63 2.64
CA ARG A 214 -13.83 -17.24 2.22
C ARG A 214 -12.50 -17.02 1.51
N MET A 215 -11.40 -17.55 2.05
CA MET A 215 -10.06 -17.36 1.47
C MET A 215 -9.93 -18.04 0.11
N VAL A 216 -10.55 -19.21 -0.07
CA VAL A 216 -10.53 -19.94 -1.34
C VAL A 216 -11.28 -19.16 -2.42
N VAL A 217 -12.51 -18.71 -2.11
CA VAL A 217 -13.31 -17.89 -3.04
C VAL A 217 -12.60 -16.59 -3.38
N PHE A 218 -12.01 -15.94 -2.38
CA PHE A 218 -11.26 -14.71 -2.54
C PHE A 218 -10.04 -14.89 -3.44
N SER A 219 -9.27 -15.99 -3.27
CA SER A 219 -8.14 -16.32 -4.13
C SER A 219 -8.55 -16.53 -5.59
N ILE A 220 -9.70 -17.16 -5.83
CA ILE A 220 -10.25 -17.35 -7.17
C ILE A 220 -10.65 -16.00 -7.78
N ILE A 221 -11.31 -15.14 -7.02
CA ILE A 221 -11.70 -13.78 -7.48
C ILE A 221 -10.45 -12.99 -7.87
N ILE A 222 -9.42 -12.99 -7.03
CA ILE A 222 -8.16 -12.31 -7.31
C ILE A 222 -7.49 -12.86 -8.57
N MET A 223 -7.43 -14.18 -8.72
CA MET A 223 -6.86 -14.82 -9.90
C MET A 223 -7.58 -14.37 -11.18
N ILE A 224 -8.91 -14.33 -11.16
CA ILE A 224 -9.72 -13.84 -12.29
C ILE A 224 -9.41 -12.36 -12.56
N VAL A 225 -9.39 -11.51 -11.53
CA VAL A 225 -9.11 -10.08 -11.68
C VAL A 225 -7.73 -9.84 -12.29
N VAL A 226 -6.70 -10.54 -11.83
CA VAL A 226 -5.32 -10.41 -12.34
C VAL A 226 -5.21 -10.90 -13.80
N LEU A 227 -5.92 -11.98 -14.17
CA LEU A 227 -5.92 -12.51 -15.54
C LEU A 227 -6.61 -11.56 -16.52
N PHE A 228 -7.76 -11.00 -16.15
CA PHE A 228 -8.54 -10.14 -17.03
C PHE A 228 -8.07 -8.69 -17.05
N PHE A 229 -7.60 -8.17 -15.90
CA PHE A 229 -7.15 -6.77 -15.76
C PHE A 229 -5.61 -6.67 -15.66
N ARG A 230 -4.91 -7.14 -16.69
CA ARG A 230 -3.42 -7.12 -16.72
C ARG A 230 -2.79 -5.73 -16.49
N LYS A 231 -3.49 -4.65 -16.81
CA LYS A 231 -3.03 -3.26 -16.59
C LYS A 231 -3.51 -2.68 -15.26
N GLY A 232 -4.20 -3.46 -14.43
CA GLY A 232 -4.89 -2.98 -13.24
C GLY A 232 -6.15 -2.16 -13.54
N ILE A 233 -6.87 -1.75 -12.47
CA ILE A 233 -8.16 -1.03 -12.59
C ILE A 233 -7.97 0.34 -13.23
N MET A 234 -6.92 1.07 -12.87
CA MET A 234 -6.66 2.43 -13.37
C MET A 234 -5.52 2.47 -14.41
N GLY A 235 -4.74 1.40 -14.57
CA GLY A 235 -3.57 1.36 -15.42
C GLY A 235 -2.52 2.39 -15.00
N GLU A 236 -2.11 3.26 -15.92
CA GLU A 236 -1.15 4.35 -15.67
C GLU A 236 -1.81 5.71 -15.43
N ARG A 237 -3.16 5.76 -15.34
CA ARG A 237 -3.91 7.02 -15.23
C ARG A 237 -4.19 7.33 -13.77
N GLU A 238 -4.05 8.61 -13.42
CA GLU A 238 -4.47 9.12 -12.14
C GLU A 238 -5.90 9.66 -12.17
N LEU A 239 -6.60 9.64 -11.03
CA LEU A 239 -7.96 10.20 -10.92
C LEU A 239 -8.07 11.63 -11.44
N PRO A 240 -7.16 12.58 -11.14
CA PRO A 240 -7.22 13.94 -11.67
C PRO A 240 -7.20 14.01 -13.20
N ASP A 241 -6.46 13.10 -13.86
CA ASP A 241 -6.38 13.06 -15.31
C ASP A 241 -7.69 12.61 -15.97
N LEU A 242 -8.42 11.70 -15.31
CA LEU A 242 -9.73 11.26 -15.79
C LEU A 242 -10.77 12.40 -15.73
N PHE A 243 -10.77 13.16 -14.63
CA PHE A 243 -11.65 14.32 -14.49
C PHE A 243 -11.31 15.43 -15.49
N ARG A 244 -10.02 15.71 -15.70
CA ARG A 244 -9.55 16.73 -16.65
C ARG A 244 -9.89 16.36 -18.10
N LYS A 245 -9.80 15.08 -18.49
CA LYS A 245 -10.22 14.62 -19.82
C LYS A 245 -11.73 14.71 -20.01
N ARG A 246 -12.53 14.37 -18.99
CA ARG A 246 -14.00 14.54 -19.04
C ARG A 246 -14.38 16.00 -19.20
N ALA A 247 -13.77 16.93 -18.46
CA ALA A 247 -14.02 18.36 -18.56
C ALA A 247 -13.64 18.94 -19.92
N LYS A 248 -12.51 18.48 -20.52
CA LYS A 248 -12.12 18.88 -21.87
C LYS A 248 -13.08 18.34 -22.95
N LYS A 249 -13.55 17.09 -22.80
CA LYS A 249 -14.50 16.49 -23.74
C LYS A 249 -15.88 17.18 -23.65
N ALA A 250 -16.33 17.51 -22.43
CA ALA A 250 -17.56 18.28 -22.24
C ALA A 250 -17.50 19.68 -22.89
N LYS A 251 -16.36 20.40 -22.71
CA LYS A 251 -16.17 21.68 -23.38
C LYS A 251 -16.14 21.58 -24.90
N LYS A 252 -15.54 20.51 -25.44
CA LYS A 252 -15.48 20.32 -26.90
C LYS A 252 -16.87 20.04 -27.48
N ASN A 253 -17.68 19.21 -26.82
CA ASN A 253 -19.04 18.93 -27.25
C ASN A 253 -19.92 20.20 -27.24
N VAL A 254 -19.78 21.08 -26.21
CA VAL A 254 -20.53 22.35 -26.13
C VAL A 254 -20.12 23.33 -27.25
N VAL A 255 -18.84 23.32 -27.67
CA VAL A 255 -18.40 24.15 -28.79
C VAL A 255 -18.91 23.61 -30.12
N GLU A 256 -18.86 22.26 -30.33
CA GLU A 256 -19.39 21.62 -31.54
C GLU A 256 -20.91 21.76 -31.65
N GLU A 257 -21.66 21.74 -30.55
CA GLU A 257 -23.10 22.01 -30.54
C GLU A 257 -23.41 23.49 -30.83
N GLY A 258 -22.59 24.44 -30.32
CA GLY A 258 -22.77 25.88 -30.60
C GLY A 258 -22.44 26.29 -32.04
N GLU A 259 -21.49 25.58 -32.70
CA GLU A 259 -21.17 25.82 -34.11
C GLU A 259 -22.18 25.14 -35.08
N ALA A 260 -23.00 24.20 -34.61
CA ALA A 260 -24.04 23.55 -35.40
C ALA A 260 -25.40 24.31 -35.39
N ASP A 261 -25.57 25.24 -34.44
CA ASP A 261 -26.76 26.09 -34.29
C ASP A 261 -26.62 27.47 -34.97
N GLU A 262 -25.44 27.82 -35.51
CA GLU A 262 -25.20 28.93 -36.40
C GLU A 262 -25.19 28.53 -37.89
#